data_cdca3d5c552292f9cc5fe1d9ed06e762
#
_entry.id   cdca3d5c552292f9cc5fe1d9ed06e762
#
_cell.length_a   1.000
_cell.length_b   1.000
_cell.length_c   1.000
_cell.angle_alpha   90.00
_cell.angle_beta   90.00
_cell.angle_gamma   90.00
#
_symmetry.space_group_name_H-M   'P 1'
#
loop_
_entity.id
_entity.type
_entity.pdbx_description
1 polymer ?
#
loop_
_entity_poly.entity_id
_entity_poly.type
_entity_poly.pdbx_seq_one_letter_code
_entity_poly.pdbx_strand_id
1 'polypeptide(L)'
;MPASNLDKKKALNPKLSSYINTIKDDISKIPDQRREELNKIAAFIQKQVKAGQPVQLTYICTHNSRRSHFGQIWAATAAAYYDIPNVKTYSGGTEATAFNERAVAACERAGFDVTKTSEGKNPVYQVSYGPNTEPMKAFSKKYDDASNPQTNFCAIMTCSQADEACPVVKGAAARVAVPYDDPKAFDGSAQEKAKYDERCKQIATETMYVFSKVKIWAHYLSSLLAFDQQLNGCE
;
A
#
# COMPACT_ATOMS: atom_id res chain seq x y z
N MET A 1 -9.06 34.19 -14.49
CA MET A 1 -7.90 33.31 -14.72
C MET A 1 -8.17 32.02 -13.96
N PRO A 2 -8.25 30.84 -14.58
CA PRO A 2 -8.40 29.60 -13.85
C PRO A 2 -7.10 29.29 -13.10
N ALA A 3 -7.22 28.92 -11.82
CA ALA A 3 -6.10 28.52 -10.98
C ALA A 3 -5.37 27.34 -11.62
N SER A 4 -4.04 27.44 -11.70
CA SER A 4 -3.18 26.41 -12.27
C SER A 4 -3.35 25.08 -11.54
N ASN A 5 -3.37 23.98 -12.29
CA ASN A 5 -3.49 22.60 -11.79
C ASN A 5 -2.33 22.12 -10.88
N LEU A 6 -1.39 22.99 -10.56
CA LEU A 6 -0.20 22.73 -9.74
C LEU A 6 -0.46 22.72 -8.23
N ASP A 7 -1.60 23.23 -7.75
CA ASP A 7 -1.87 23.40 -6.31
C ASP A 7 -2.75 22.31 -5.67
N LYS A 8 -3.09 21.26 -6.41
CA LYS A 8 -3.78 20.11 -5.78
C LYS A 8 -2.77 19.06 -5.29
N LYS A 9 -1.85 19.45 -4.39
CA LYS A 9 -1.14 18.48 -3.57
C LYS A 9 -2.20 17.56 -2.97
N LYS A 10 -2.06 16.24 -3.18
CA LYS A 10 -3.00 15.24 -2.62
C LYS A 10 -2.95 15.35 -1.10
N ALA A 11 -3.80 16.19 -0.53
CA ALA A 11 -3.85 16.41 0.90
C ALA A 11 -4.33 15.12 1.58
N LEU A 12 -3.53 14.61 2.53
CA LEU A 12 -3.97 13.53 3.39
C LEU A 12 -5.00 14.03 4.41
N ASN A 13 -5.87 13.15 4.85
CA ASN A 13 -6.75 13.44 5.98
C ASN A 13 -5.94 13.95 7.18
N PRO A 14 -6.39 14.99 7.91
CA PRO A 14 -5.65 15.56 9.03
C PRO A 14 -5.31 14.52 10.12
N LYS A 15 -6.24 13.62 10.44
CA LYS A 15 -6.04 12.54 11.40
C LYS A 15 -4.97 11.57 10.93
N LEU A 16 -4.98 11.21 9.64
CA LEU A 16 -3.97 10.33 9.05
C LEU A 16 -2.59 11.01 9.03
N SER A 17 -2.53 12.30 8.69
CA SER A 17 -1.28 13.09 8.75
C SER A 17 -0.69 13.14 10.17
N SER A 18 -1.55 13.31 11.17
CA SER A 18 -1.15 13.26 12.58
C SER A 18 -0.63 11.88 12.97
N TYR A 19 -1.31 10.81 12.53
CA TYR A 19 -0.86 9.44 12.77
C TYR A 19 0.51 9.17 12.13
N ILE A 20 0.73 9.58 10.88
CA ILE A 20 2.02 9.45 10.21
C ILE A 20 3.13 10.15 11.01
N ASN A 21 2.86 11.32 11.57
CA ASN A 21 3.85 12.01 12.40
C ASN A 21 4.22 11.22 13.65
N THR A 22 3.29 10.47 14.26
CA THR A 22 3.58 9.64 15.44
C THR A 22 4.44 8.42 15.14
N ILE A 23 4.47 7.94 13.88
CA ILE A 23 5.24 6.75 13.51
C ILE A 23 6.60 7.05 12.88
N LYS A 24 6.89 8.32 12.56
CA LYS A 24 8.18 8.72 11.95
C LYS A 24 9.39 8.34 12.79
N ASP A 25 9.31 8.53 14.08
CA ASP A 25 10.40 8.21 15.00
C ASP A 25 10.65 6.71 15.13
N ASP A 26 9.61 5.91 14.88
CA ASP A 26 9.70 4.44 14.90
C ASP A 26 10.44 3.88 13.67
N ILE A 27 10.59 4.67 12.60
CA ILE A 27 11.39 4.27 11.41
C ILE A 27 12.84 4.01 11.80
N SER A 28 13.41 4.78 12.72
CA SER A 28 14.77 4.58 13.20
C SER A 28 14.96 3.28 13.98
N LYS A 29 13.88 2.74 14.55
CA LYS A 29 13.87 1.52 15.36
C LYS A 29 13.73 0.22 14.55
N ILE A 30 13.53 0.30 13.22
CA ILE A 30 13.45 -0.88 12.36
C ILE A 30 14.80 -1.60 12.39
N PRO A 31 14.87 -2.90 12.76
CA PRO A 31 16.11 -3.66 12.80
C PRO A 31 16.81 -3.70 11.44
N ASP A 32 18.15 -3.73 11.42
CA ASP A 32 18.92 -3.69 10.17
C ASP A 32 18.60 -4.88 9.26
N GLN A 33 18.49 -6.08 9.80
CA GLN A 33 18.09 -7.27 9.05
C GLN A 33 16.73 -7.07 8.37
N ARG A 34 15.78 -6.42 9.07
CA ARG A 34 14.46 -6.11 8.50
C ARG A 34 14.56 -5.05 7.40
N ARG A 35 15.43 -4.06 7.57
CA ARG A 35 15.70 -3.04 6.54
C ARG A 35 16.25 -3.64 5.27
N GLU A 36 17.07 -4.69 5.33
CA GLU A 36 17.61 -5.37 4.15
C GLU A 36 16.48 -5.91 3.27
N GLU A 37 15.47 -6.56 3.86
CA GLU A 37 14.30 -7.06 3.12
C GLU A 37 13.46 -5.91 2.55
N LEU A 38 13.20 -4.89 3.33
CA LEU A 38 12.45 -3.71 2.91
C LEU A 38 13.16 -2.94 1.78
N ASN A 39 14.48 -2.88 1.79
CA ASN A 39 15.28 -2.24 0.75
C ASN A 39 15.15 -2.93 -0.61
N LYS A 40 14.85 -4.23 -0.66
CA LYS A 40 14.56 -4.94 -1.92
C LYS A 40 13.30 -4.38 -2.58
N ILE A 41 12.28 -4.05 -1.78
CA ILE A 41 11.05 -3.41 -2.28
C ILE A 41 11.38 -1.99 -2.78
N ALA A 42 12.13 -1.21 -1.99
CA ALA A 42 12.54 0.14 -2.38
C ALA A 42 13.36 0.13 -3.69
N ALA A 43 14.25 -0.84 -3.86
CA ALA A 43 15.05 -1.01 -5.08
C ALA A 43 14.17 -1.32 -6.30
N PHE A 44 13.12 -2.16 -6.16
CA PHE A 44 12.16 -2.41 -7.21
C PHE A 44 11.43 -1.12 -7.60
N ILE A 45 10.87 -0.40 -6.63
CA ILE A 45 10.18 0.88 -6.86
C ILE A 45 11.12 1.86 -7.59
N GLN A 46 12.34 2.03 -7.09
CA GLN A 46 13.34 2.92 -7.67
C GLN A 46 13.69 2.56 -9.12
N LYS A 47 13.79 1.26 -9.43
CA LYS A 47 14.03 0.76 -10.79
C LYS A 47 12.90 1.16 -11.73
N GLN A 48 11.64 0.96 -11.33
CA GLN A 48 10.48 1.31 -12.14
C GLN A 48 10.36 2.83 -12.34
N VAL A 49 10.54 3.60 -11.26
CA VAL A 49 10.54 5.07 -11.33
C VAL A 49 11.62 5.58 -12.29
N LYS A 50 12.84 5.07 -12.21
CA LYS A 50 13.93 5.44 -13.14
C LYS A 50 13.61 5.11 -14.60
N ALA A 51 12.91 3.99 -14.83
CA ALA A 51 12.53 3.54 -16.16
C ALA A 51 11.27 4.24 -16.71
N GLY A 52 10.64 5.13 -15.95
CA GLY A 52 9.34 5.72 -16.33
C GLY A 52 8.19 4.73 -16.41
N GLN A 53 8.34 3.57 -15.77
CA GLN A 53 7.37 2.49 -15.83
C GLN A 53 6.42 2.54 -14.62
N PRO A 54 5.18 2.02 -14.74
CA PRO A 54 4.28 1.89 -13.61
C PRO A 54 4.89 1.02 -12.52
N VAL A 55 4.81 1.49 -11.27
CA VAL A 55 5.17 0.72 -10.09
C VAL A 55 3.93 -0.06 -9.64
N GLN A 56 3.97 -1.39 -9.74
CA GLN A 56 2.87 -2.26 -9.33
C GLN A 56 3.31 -3.10 -8.12
N LEU A 57 2.62 -2.93 -6.98
CA LEU A 57 2.93 -3.63 -5.74
C LEU A 57 1.73 -4.49 -5.32
N THR A 58 1.90 -5.80 -5.23
CA THR A 58 0.86 -6.72 -4.78
C THR A 58 1.26 -7.34 -3.45
N TYR A 59 0.54 -6.99 -2.39
CA TYR A 59 0.73 -7.52 -1.04
C TYR A 59 -0.07 -8.82 -0.91
N ILE A 60 0.59 -9.91 -0.52
CA ILE A 60 0.02 -11.25 -0.49
C ILE A 60 0.12 -11.86 0.91
N CYS A 61 -0.99 -12.34 1.44
CA CYS A 61 -1.05 -13.18 2.63
C CYS A 61 -1.91 -14.42 2.36
N THR A 62 -2.20 -15.26 3.34
CA THR A 62 -3.03 -16.45 3.13
C THR A 62 -4.46 -16.09 2.69
N HIS A 63 -5.18 -15.30 3.48
CA HIS A 63 -6.63 -15.10 3.30
C HIS A 63 -7.03 -13.78 2.65
N ASN A 64 -6.09 -12.91 2.29
CA ASN A 64 -6.36 -11.51 1.89
C ASN A 64 -7.38 -10.82 2.83
N SER A 65 -7.09 -10.86 4.12
CA SER A 65 -8.05 -10.45 5.14
C SER A 65 -7.55 -9.31 6.04
N ARG A 66 -6.25 -9.22 6.31
CA ARG A 66 -5.64 -8.26 7.25
C ARG A 66 -4.35 -7.66 6.72
N ARG A 67 -3.23 -8.41 6.83
CA ARG A 67 -1.86 -7.94 6.56
C ARG A 67 -1.67 -7.41 5.14
N SER A 68 -2.17 -8.11 4.14
CA SER A 68 -2.09 -7.69 2.74
C SER A 68 -2.92 -6.43 2.45
N HIS A 69 -4.08 -6.25 3.10
CA HIS A 69 -4.85 -5.01 2.99
C HIS A 69 -4.12 -3.84 3.64
N PHE A 70 -3.56 -4.02 4.85
CA PHE A 70 -2.72 -2.98 5.45
C PHE A 70 -1.57 -2.57 4.53
N GLY A 71 -0.87 -3.56 3.93
CA GLY A 71 0.21 -3.29 2.98
C GLY A 71 -0.24 -2.48 1.77
N GLN A 72 -1.32 -2.87 1.11
CA GLN A 72 -1.90 -2.16 -0.03
C GLN A 72 -2.25 -0.71 0.33
N ILE A 73 -2.99 -0.52 1.42
CA ILE A 73 -3.52 0.78 1.85
C ILE A 73 -2.36 1.72 2.23
N TRP A 74 -1.40 1.25 3.02
CA TRP A 74 -0.27 2.05 3.43
C TRP A 74 0.70 2.36 2.29
N ALA A 75 0.86 1.46 1.32
CA ALA A 75 1.70 1.72 0.14
C ALA A 75 1.12 2.82 -0.75
N ALA A 76 -0.20 2.84 -0.97
CA ALA A 76 -0.86 3.93 -1.69
C ALA A 76 -0.69 5.27 -0.96
N THR A 77 -0.84 5.25 0.36
CA THR A 77 -0.68 6.43 1.22
C THR A 77 0.77 6.95 1.19
N ALA A 78 1.76 6.05 1.32
CA ALA A 78 3.17 6.40 1.27
C ALA A 78 3.58 6.95 -0.09
N ALA A 79 3.07 6.38 -1.18
CA ALA A 79 3.30 6.90 -2.52
C ALA A 79 2.79 8.34 -2.67
N ALA A 80 1.58 8.63 -2.16
CA ALA A 80 1.02 9.98 -2.15
C ALA A 80 1.80 10.92 -1.24
N TYR A 81 2.20 10.45 -0.05
CA TYR A 81 2.95 11.24 0.93
C TYR A 81 4.32 11.69 0.42
N TYR A 82 5.03 10.82 -0.29
CA TYR A 82 6.36 11.08 -0.88
C TYR A 82 6.30 11.57 -2.32
N ASP A 83 5.12 11.87 -2.86
CA ASP A 83 4.88 12.34 -4.23
C ASP A 83 5.50 11.40 -5.30
N ILE A 84 5.51 10.07 -5.05
CA ILE A 84 6.02 9.09 -6.00
C ILE A 84 4.94 8.76 -7.05
N PRO A 85 5.18 9.09 -8.33
CA PRO A 85 4.16 8.95 -9.37
C PRO A 85 3.97 7.50 -9.84
N ASN A 86 2.84 7.23 -10.49
CA ASN A 86 2.52 5.98 -11.18
C ASN A 86 2.62 4.73 -10.29
N VAL A 87 2.36 4.86 -8.99
CA VAL A 87 2.28 3.73 -8.06
C VAL A 87 0.86 3.20 -7.99
N LYS A 88 0.70 1.91 -8.29
CA LYS A 88 -0.53 1.15 -8.16
C LYS A 88 -0.32 0.04 -7.13
N THR A 89 -1.23 -0.05 -6.17
CA THR A 89 -1.11 -0.99 -5.05
C THR A 89 -2.29 -1.93 -5.02
N TYR A 90 -2.00 -3.19 -4.76
CA TYR A 90 -2.95 -4.28 -4.81
C TYR A 90 -2.78 -5.20 -3.61
N SER A 91 -3.81 -5.99 -3.33
CA SER A 91 -3.72 -7.06 -2.34
C SER A 91 -4.34 -8.34 -2.88
N GLY A 92 -3.88 -9.47 -2.34
CA GLY A 92 -4.43 -10.78 -2.65
C GLY A 92 -4.09 -11.81 -1.58
N GLY A 93 -4.68 -12.97 -1.69
CA GLY A 93 -4.40 -14.12 -0.85
C GLY A 93 -4.12 -15.37 -1.66
N THR A 94 -3.59 -16.40 -1.04
CA THR A 94 -3.64 -17.76 -1.60
C THR A 94 -5.09 -18.27 -1.60
N GLU A 95 -5.88 -17.73 -0.67
CA GLU A 95 -7.33 -17.92 -0.54
C GLU A 95 -8.04 -16.57 -0.47
N ALA A 96 -9.35 -16.57 -0.70
CA ALA A 96 -10.21 -15.40 -0.55
C ALA A 96 -11.23 -15.64 0.57
N THR A 97 -11.38 -14.67 1.47
CA THR A 97 -12.36 -14.70 2.56
C THR A 97 -13.15 -13.40 2.65
N ALA A 98 -12.66 -12.43 3.44
CA ALA A 98 -13.20 -11.08 3.54
C ALA A 98 -12.13 -10.12 4.09
N PHE A 99 -12.21 -8.83 3.75
CA PHE A 99 -11.46 -7.80 4.48
C PHE A 99 -12.04 -7.74 5.90
N ASN A 100 -11.23 -8.16 6.88
CA ASN A 100 -11.67 -8.35 8.26
C ASN A 100 -12.10 -7.02 8.90
N GLU A 101 -13.26 -6.99 9.54
CA GLU A 101 -13.83 -5.78 10.15
C GLU A 101 -12.94 -5.14 11.23
N ARG A 102 -12.16 -5.96 11.99
CA ARG A 102 -11.20 -5.45 12.97
C ARG A 102 -10.03 -4.74 12.30
N ALA A 103 -9.63 -5.24 11.13
CA ALA A 103 -8.60 -4.59 10.32
C ALA A 103 -9.14 -3.30 9.68
N VAL A 104 -10.39 -3.29 9.22
CA VAL A 104 -11.09 -2.07 8.79
C VAL A 104 -11.09 -1.04 9.91
N ALA A 105 -11.54 -1.41 11.12
CA ALA A 105 -11.57 -0.52 12.28
C ALA A 105 -10.17 0.01 12.67
N ALA A 106 -9.09 -0.79 12.48
CA ALA A 106 -7.72 -0.31 12.70
C ALA A 106 -7.31 0.74 11.67
N CYS A 107 -7.73 0.60 10.40
CA CYS A 107 -7.53 1.64 9.38
C CYS A 107 -8.26 2.95 9.75
N GLU A 108 -9.52 2.87 10.20
CA GLU A 108 -10.30 4.04 10.63
C GLU A 108 -9.63 4.75 11.82
N ARG A 109 -9.11 3.98 12.78
CA ARG A 109 -8.38 4.53 13.92
C ARG A 109 -7.08 5.23 13.49
N ALA A 110 -6.41 4.72 12.45
CA ALA A 110 -5.24 5.37 11.86
C ALA A 110 -5.57 6.64 11.08
N GLY A 111 -6.84 6.87 10.74
CA GLY A 111 -7.31 8.10 10.09
C GLY A 111 -7.71 7.97 8.63
N PHE A 112 -7.90 6.73 8.15
CA PHE A 112 -8.52 6.49 6.85
C PHE A 112 -10.03 6.69 6.93
N ASP A 113 -10.62 7.20 5.84
CA ASP A 113 -12.06 7.14 5.64
C ASP A 113 -12.40 5.82 4.96
N VAL A 114 -13.21 4.99 5.61
CA VAL A 114 -13.60 3.68 5.10
C VAL A 114 -15.11 3.60 4.98
N THR A 115 -15.59 3.29 3.79
CA THR A 115 -17.02 3.14 3.49
C THR A 115 -17.29 1.75 2.95
N LYS A 116 -18.17 1.01 3.60
CA LYS A 116 -18.68 -0.28 3.11
C LYS A 116 -19.66 -0.02 1.98
N THR A 117 -19.43 -0.60 0.81
CA THR A 117 -20.23 -0.35 -0.40
C THR A 117 -21.03 -1.55 -0.89
N SER A 118 -20.85 -2.72 -0.28
CA SER A 118 -21.66 -3.91 -0.54
C SER A 118 -21.84 -4.74 0.73
N GLU A 119 -22.91 -5.53 0.75
CA GLU A 119 -23.18 -6.50 1.81
C GLU A 119 -22.70 -7.92 1.43
N GLY A 120 -22.85 -8.87 2.34
CA GLY A 120 -22.54 -10.28 2.12
C GLY A 120 -21.30 -10.77 2.86
N LYS A 121 -20.89 -11.99 2.52
CA LYS A 121 -19.74 -12.66 3.20
C LYS A 121 -18.37 -12.06 2.87
N ASN A 122 -18.25 -11.37 1.76
CA ASN A 122 -17.04 -10.67 1.33
C ASN A 122 -17.41 -9.25 0.87
N PRO A 123 -17.70 -8.34 1.81
CA PRO A 123 -18.13 -7.00 1.47
C PRO A 123 -16.99 -6.20 0.81
N VAL A 124 -17.38 -5.26 -0.04
CA VAL A 124 -16.46 -4.31 -0.68
C VAL A 124 -16.42 -3.05 0.15
N TYR A 125 -15.22 -2.54 0.36
CA TYR A 125 -14.97 -1.26 1.00
C TYR A 125 -14.30 -0.29 0.03
N GLN A 126 -14.59 0.98 0.17
CA GLN A 126 -13.83 2.08 -0.39
C GLN A 126 -13.01 2.71 0.72
N VAL A 127 -11.69 2.80 0.52
CA VAL A 127 -10.75 3.34 1.50
C VAL A 127 -10.09 4.58 0.90
N SER A 128 -10.28 5.73 1.55
CA SER A 128 -9.66 7.00 1.15
C SER A 128 -8.64 7.46 2.20
N TYR A 129 -7.52 7.99 1.72
CA TYR A 129 -6.50 8.64 2.55
C TYR A 129 -6.53 10.17 2.48
N GLY A 130 -7.44 10.73 1.69
CA GLY A 130 -7.60 12.19 1.58
C GLY A 130 -8.76 12.61 0.69
N PRO A 131 -9.24 13.87 0.83
CA PRO A 131 -10.49 14.34 0.21
C PRO A 131 -10.44 14.44 -1.32
N ASN A 132 -9.24 14.57 -1.91
CA ASN A 132 -9.03 14.70 -3.36
C ASN A 132 -8.36 13.45 -3.94
N THR A 133 -8.57 12.29 -3.32
CA THR A 133 -7.98 11.02 -3.77
C THR A 133 -9.07 10.08 -4.24
N GLU A 134 -8.79 9.35 -5.32
CA GLU A 134 -9.68 8.27 -5.73
C GLU A 134 -9.67 7.18 -4.65
N PRO A 135 -10.82 6.78 -4.10
CA PRO A 135 -10.87 5.75 -3.08
C PRO A 135 -10.40 4.40 -3.61
N MET A 136 -9.59 3.72 -2.82
CA MET A 136 -9.15 2.36 -3.12
C MET A 136 -10.28 1.38 -2.86
N LYS A 137 -10.59 0.54 -3.86
CA LYS A 137 -11.51 -0.58 -3.69
C LYS A 137 -10.80 -1.73 -2.96
N ALA A 138 -11.28 -2.08 -1.77
CA ALA A 138 -10.73 -3.13 -0.93
C ALA A 138 -11.78 -4.23 -0.68
N PHE A 139 -11.46 -5.46 -1.10
CA PHE A 139 -12.21 -6.69 -0.85
C PHE A 139 -11.26 -7.87 -0.94
N SER A 140 -11.61 -8.98 -0.31
CA SER A 140 -10.77 -10.17 -0.33
C SER A 140 -10.85 -10.89 -1.68
N LYS A 141 -9.69 -11.24 -2.22
CA LYS A 141 -9.54 -11.95 -3.50
C LYS A 141 -8.24 -12.74 -3.54
N LYS A 142 -8.15 -13.70 -4.44
CA LYS A 142 -6.88 -14.37 -4.71
C LYS A 142 -5.88 -13.40 -5.35
N TYR A 143 -4.58 -13.67 -5.19
CA TYR A 143 -3.54 -12.78 -5.71
C TYR A 143 -3.52 -12.73 -7.25
N ASP A 144 -3.99 -13.79 -7.92
CA ASP A 144 -4.11 -13.94 -9.38
C ASP A 144 -5.49 -13.50 -9.93
N ASP A 145 -6.33 -12.87 -9.09
CA ASP A 145 -7.61 -12.27 -9.53
C ASP A 145 -7.38 -11.28 -10.67
N ALA A 146 -8.30 -11.25 -11.64
CA ALA A 146 -8.21 -10.39 -12.83
C ALA A 146 -8.11 -8.88 -12.51
N SER A 147 -8.55 -8.46 -11.32
CA SER A 147 -8.40 -7.06 -10.85
C SER A 147 -6.99 -6.73 -10.32
N ASN A 148 -6.12 -7.73 -10.18
CA ASN A 148 -4.73 -7.57 -9.81
C ASN A 148 -3.82 -7.62 -11.07
N PRO A 149 -2.60 -7.05 -11.03
CA PRO A 149 -1.68 -7.10 -12.15
C PRO A 149 -1.26 -8.55 -12.44
N GLN A 150 -1.26 -8.92 -13.73
CA GLN A 150 -0.90 -10.25 -14.18
C GLN A 150 0.60 -10.36 -14.53
N THR A 151 1.28 -9.24 -14.73
CA THR A 151 2.70 -9.16 -15.09
C THR A 151 3.36 -7.91 -14.54
N ASN A 152 4.69 -7.94 -14.45
CA ASN A 152 5.54 -6.78 -14.10
C ASN A 152 5.17 -6.11 -12.77
N PHE A 153 4.97 -6.89 -11.72
CA PHE A 153 4.68 -6.40 -10.37
C PHE A 153 5.67 -6.96 -9.36
N CYS A 154 5.79 -6.31 -8.20
CA CYS A 154 6.47 -6.87 -7.04
C CYS A 154 5.46 -7.62 -6.18
N ALA A 155 5.66 -8.92 -6.00
CA ALA A 155 4.92 -9.74 -5.05
C ALA A 155 5.55 -9.60 -3.67
N ILE A 156 4.80 -9.05 -2.70
CA ILE A 156 5.26 -8.80 -1.33
C ILE A 156 4.54 -9.78 -0.42
N MET A 157 5.26 -10.81 0.05
CA MET A 157 4.71 -11.87 0.87
C MET A 157 4.65 -11.40 2.33
N THR A 158 3.44 -11.21 2.85
CA THR A 158 3.20 -10.61 4.18
C THR A 158 2.94 -11.62 5.28
N CYS A 159 3.08 -12.92 5.00
CA CYS A 159 3.03 -13.99 6.01
C CYS A 159 3.85 -15.19 5.55
N SER A 160 4.40 -15.94 6.51
CA SER A 160 5.24 -17.11 6.25
C SER A 160 4.48 -18.21 5.49
N GLN A 161 3.21 -18.48 5.84
CA GLN A 161 2.41 -19.49 5.17
C GLN A 161 2.20 -19.18 3.67
N ALA A 162 1.94 -17.93 3.30
CA ALA A 162 1.83 -17.57 1.90
C ALA A 162 3.20 -17.57 1.20
N ASP A 163 4.26 -17.25 1.92
CA ASP A 163 5.62 -17.31 1.43
C ASP A 163 6.04 -18.74 1.08
N GLU A 164 5.76 -19.69 1.96
CA GLU A 164 6.03 -21.12 1.77
C GLU A 164 5.14 -21.73 0.68
N ALA A 165 3.85 -21.39 0.67
CA ALA A 165 2.87 -21.94 -0.27
C ALA A 165 3.07 -21.44 -1.72
N CYS A 166 3.67 -20.26 -1.91
CA CYS A 166 3.88 -19.64 -3.21
C CYS A 166 5.36 -19.28 -3.44
N PRO A 167 6.26 -20.28 -3.59
CA PRO A 167 7.68 -20.02 -3.85
C PRO A 167 7.90 -19.27 -5.17
N VAL A 168 6.97 -19.44 -6.12
CA VAL A 168 6.94 -18.71 -7.38
C VAL A 168 5.58 -18.04 -7.54
N VAL A 169 5.56 -16.73 -7.76
CA VAL A 169 4.36 -15.97 -8.09
C VAL A 169 4.39 -15.64 -9.58
N LYS A 170 3.50 -16.25 -10.34
CA LYS A 170 3.46 -16.11 -11.80
C LYS A 170 3.30 -14.64 -12.21
N GLY A 171 4.13 -14.18 -13.13
CA GLY A 171 4.10 -12.81 -13.66
C GLY A 171 4.79 -11.76 -12.79
N ALA A 172 5.19 -12.09 -11.56
CA ALA A 172 5.95 -11.17 -10.72
C ALA A 172 7.36 -10.93 -11.30
N ALA A 173 7.74 -9.65 -11.38
CA ALA A 173 9.08 -9.22 -11.76
C ALA A 173 10.05 -9.21 -10.57
N ALA A 174 9.51 -9.17 -9.36
CA ALA A 174 10.23 -9.34 -8.10
C ALA A 174 9.34 -10.01 -7.07
N ARG A 175 9.94 -10.74 -6.14
CA ARG A 175 9.28 -11.36 -5.00
C ARG A 175 10.09 -11.08 -3.74
N VAL A 176 9.44 -10.52 -2.73
CA VAL A 176 10.08 -10.14 -1.47
C VAL A 176 9.25 -10.65 -0.30
N ALA A 177 9.87 -11.38 0.63
CA ALA A 177 9.23 -11.84 1.85
C ALA A 177 9.44 -10.82 2.97
N VAL A 178 8.34 -10.32 3.51
CA VAL A 178 8.31 -9.42 4.68
C VAL A 178 7.19 -9.87 5.62
N PRO A 179 7.32 -11.06 6.24
CA PRO A 179 6.25 -11.64 7.03
C PRO A 179 5.95 -10.80 8.28
N TYR A 180 4.67 -10.82 8.66
CA TYR A 180 4.13 -10.22 9.89
C TYR A 180 3.31 -11.26 10.63
N ASP A 181 3.30 -11.20 11.95
CA ASP A 181 2.41 -12.01 12.77
C ASP A 181 0.94 -11.66 12.50
N ASP A 182 0.06 -12.65 12.51
CA ASP A 182 -1.34 -12.41 12.30
C ASP A 182 -2.01 -11.92 13.61
N PRO A 183 -2.63 -10.73 13.63
CA PRO A 183 -3.35 -10.26 14.80
C PRO A 183 -4.57 -11.13 15.14
N LYS A 184 -5.00 -12.01 14.23
CA LYS A 184 -6.08 -12.98 14.45
C LYS A 184 -5.87 -13.84 15.71
N ALA A 185 -4.63 -14.12 16.08
CA ALA A 185 -4.31 -14.89 17.29
C ALA A 185 -4.90 -14.27 18.58
N PHE A 186 -5.29 -12.99 18.52
CA PHE A 186 -5.85 -12.23 19.65
C PHE A 186 -7.36 -11.96 19.52
N ASP A 187 -8.03 -12.51 18.50
CA ASP A 187 -9.47 -12.31 18.28
C ASP A 187 -10.25 -12.78 19.54
N GLY A 188 -11.18 -11.94 20.01
CA GLY A 188 -11.98 -12.19 21.19
C GLY A 188 -11.26 -11.97 22.53
N SER A 189 -9.99 -11.58 22.54
CA SER A 189 -9.23 -11.27 23.76
C SER A 189 -9.29 -9.78 24.12
N ALA A 190 -8.95 -9.45 25.37
CA ALA A 190 -8.79 -8.05 25.81
C ALA A 190 -7.70 -7.28 25.02
N GLN A 191 -6.79 -7.97 24.35
CA GLN A 191 -5.70 -7.38 23.57
C GLN A 191 -6.06 -7.20 22.09
N GLU A 192 -7.20 -7.70 21.62
CA GLU A 192 -7.61 -7.72 20.21
C GLU A 192 -7.35 -6.36 19.53
N LYS A 193 -7.99 -5.30 20.01
CA LYS A 193 -7.85 -3.95 19.45
C LYS A 193 -6.39 -3.50 19.40
N ALA A 194 -5.65 -3.67 20.48
CA ALA A 194 -4.24 -3.24 20.56
C ALA A 194 -3.36 -3.98 19.56
N LYS A 195 -3.60 -5.28 19.35
CA LYS A 195 -2.82 -6.10 18.42
C LYS A 195 -3.11 -5.79 16.95
N TYR A 196 -4.33 -5.44 16.61
CA TYR A 196 -4.67 -4.95 15.28
C TYR A 196 -4.04 -3.58 15.02
N ASP A 197 -4.08 -2.66 16.00
CA ASP A 197 -3.44 -1.36 15.91
C ASP A 197 -1.90 -1.48 15.81
N GLU A 198 -1.28 -2.37 16.61
CA GLU A 198 0.14 -2.68 16.57
C GLU A 198 0.57 -3.16 15.18
N ARG A 199 -0.20 -4.08 14.57
CA ARG A 199 0.13 -4.62 13.25
C ARG A 199 -0.06 -3.58 12.15
N CYS A 200 -1.14 -2.80 12.21
CA CYS A 200 -1.36 -1.69 11.31
C CYS A 200 -0.21 -0.69 11.38
N LYS A 201 0.21 -0.32 12.60
CA LYS A 201 1.32 0.61 12.86
C LYS A 201 2.65 0.08 12.33
N GLN A 202 2.97 -1.20 12.56
CA GLN A 202 4.21 -1.81 12.08
C GLN A 202 4.29 -1.76 10.56
N ILE A 203 3.24 -2.21 9.88
CA ILE A 203 3.17 -2.21 8.41
C ILE A 203 3.25 -0.77 7.87
N ALA A 204 2.58 0.18 8.52
CA ALA A 204 2.68 1.60 8.20
C ALA A 204 4.12 2.12 8.27
N THR A 205 4.78 1.90 9.41
CA THR A 205 6.16 2.35 9.66
C THR A 205 7.14 1.80 8.63
N GLU A 206 7.08 0.49 8.36
CA GLU A 206 7.95 -0.17 7.41
C GLU A 206 7.66 0.27 5.96
N THR A 207 6.39 0.48 5.62
CA THR A 207 6.02 0.99 4.30
C THR A 207 6.49 2.44 4.10
N MET A 208 6.31 3.30 5.09
CA MET A 208 6.84 4.67 5.05
C MET A 208 8.37 4.68 4.90
N TYR A 209 9.09 3.77 5.59
CA TYR A 209 10.52 3.59 5.40
C TYR A 209 10.87 3.23 3.94
N VAL A 210 10.20 2.23 3.36
CA VAL A 210 10.43 1.81 1.97
C VAL A 210 10.34 2.99 1.01
N PHE A 211 9.26 3.75 1.08
CA PHE A 211 9.04 4.87 0.17
C PHE A 211 9.97 6.06 0.44
N SER A 212 10.44 6.27 1.68
CA SER A 212 11.44 7.29 2.01
C SER A 212 12.80 7.06 1.33
N LYS A 213 13.08 5.84 0.88
CA LYS A 213 14.33 5.48 0.16
C LYS A 213 14.27 5.75 -1.33
N VAL A 214 13.09 5.99 -1.87
CA VAL A 214 12.91 6.23 -3.31
C VAL A 214 13.23 7.69 -3.64
N LYS A 215 14.07 7.91 -4.65
CA LYS A 215 14.46 9.25 -5.11
C LYS A 215 13.75 9.57 -6.42
N ILE A 216 13.13 10.75 -6.47
CA ILE A 216 12.55 11.32 -7.68
C ILE A 216 13.59 12.29 -8.26
N TRP A 217 14.03 12.06 -9.48
CA TRP A 217 15.00 12.93 -10.16
C TRP A 217 14.26 14.10 -10.84
N ALA A 218 14.77 15.31 -10.72
CA ALA A 218 14.16 16.53 -11.29
C ALA A 218 13.89 16.43 -12.81
N HIS A 219 14.69 15.68 -13.56
CA HIS A 219 14.48 15.43 -15.00
C HIS A 219 13.18 14.66 -15.31
N TYR A 220 12.68 13.87 -14.38
CA TYR A 220 11.42 13.15 -14.57
C TYR A 220 10.22 14.07 -14.46
N LEU A 221 10.26 15.07 -13.60
CA LEU A 221 9.21 16.09 -13.47
C LEU A 221 9.13 16.98 -14.72
N SER A 222 10.27 17.31 -15.32
CA SER A 222 10.28 18.13 -16.55
C SER A 222 9.75 17.36 -17.77
N SER A 223 9.99 16.04 -17.87
CA SER A 223 9.45 15.23 -18.98
C SER A 223 7.94 15.00 -18.85
N LEU A 224 7.41 14.86 -17.64
CA LEU A 224 5.96 14.79 -17.40
C LEU A 224 5.27 16.13 -17.74
N LEU A 225 5.86 17.25 -17.38
CA LEU A 225 5.34 18.58 -17.71
C LEU A 225 5.39 18.86 -19.22
N ALA A 226 6.42 18.39 -19.92
CA ALA A 226 6.52 18.51 -21.38
C ALA A 226 5.49 17.64 -22.12
N PHE A 227 5.19 16.45 -21.59
CA PHE A 227 4.18 15.55 -22.17
C PHE A 227 2.75 16.09 -21.98
N ASP A 228 2.47 16.69 -20.84
CA ASP A 228 1.15 17.32 -20.54
C ASP A 228 0.93 18.58 -21.41
N GLN A 229 1.98 19.32 -21.74
CA GLN A 229 1.90 20.45 -22.67
C GLN A 229 1.68 20.02 -24.14
N GLN A 230 2.18 18.85 -24.55
CA GLN A 230 1.93 18.32 -25.90
C GLN A 230 0.50 17.81 -26.09
N LEU A 231 -0.15 17.32 -25.03
CA LEU A 231 -1.55 16.86 -25.10
C LEU A 231 -2.56 18.04 -25.10
N ASN A 232 -2.20 19.18 -24.53
CA ASN A 232 -3.07 20.37 -24.47
C ASN A 232 -2.81 21.40 -25.56
N GLY A 233 -1.93 21.11 -26.53
CA GLY A 233 -1.55 22.01 -27.64
C GLY A 233 -2.16 21.66 -29.00
N CYS A 234 -3.12 20.73 -29.05
CA CYS A 234 -3.89 20.40 -30.26
C CYS A 234 -5.36 20.79 -30.07
N GLU A 235 -5.64 22.10 -30.05
CA GLU A 235 -6.92 22.70 -30.38
C GLU A 235 -6.75 23.73 -31.48
#